data_dd34705ee7d9633b6230db212988763a
#
_entry.id   dd34705ee7d9633b6230db212988763a
#
_cell.length_a   1.000
_cell.length_b   1.000
_cell.length_c   1.000
_cell.angle_alpha   90.00
_cell.angle_beta   90.00
_cell.angle_gamma   90.00
#
_symmetry.space_group_name_H-M   'P 1'
#
loop_
_entity.id
_entity.type
_entity.pdbx_description
1 polymer ?
#
loop_
_entity_poly.entity_id
_entity_poly.type
_entity_poly.pdbx_seq_one_letter_code
_entity_poly.pdbx_strand_id
1 'polypeptide(L)'
;MIYIISTMLFNLILSLIYLYNCRDIIYNHKNNENNLYFVFTTFRHGARNPLNRVDFFGNLNYSVGALTEYGKIQHLEIGKKYRERYSNFINLSFDKEEIYIRSSNIRRTIVSTEKELEGFFNKTISRSNIFIVNGGANYMNLFNLNKKELIKMKKYFESCPKRNLAKNYNNIYNKEIFPNLKHCHLMENISDSGLNRFCDSIVSYYFDYIYYNKTNNALSRCSSENINKFYDFCVEYYDTFRGFSEYGAYMFYKLFQHIFKFMHDAIEGKSKLKMIMIGGHDITVGPFMNFLDRLKLIHRTHYPHYAYNIVIELRKYKSDFYLEFYYNDFLKYNKTLKKFKSVLDNSKYSNLYNYCGKPLKKIMKKNQVTLLEIIRIKINQIKKKIE
;
A
#
# COMPACT_ATOMS: atom_id res chain seq x y z
N MET A 1 -43.33 -9.28 13.65
CA MET A 1 -43.23 -7.83 13.90
C MET A 1 -42.30 -7.51 15.09
N ILE A 2 -42.48 -8.10 16.25
CA ILE A 2 -41.63 -7.82 17.46
C ILE A 2 -40.14 -8.15 17.23
N TYR A 3 -39.81 -9.23 16.52
CA TYR A 3 -38.42 -9.64 16.25
C TYR A 3 -37.67 -8.65 15.31
N ILE A 4 -38.39 -8.08 14.34
CA ILE A 4 -37.81 -7.08 13.41
C ILE A 4 -37.53 -5.75 14.12
N ILE A 5 -38.44 -5.34 15.03
CA ILE A 5 -38.29 -4.14 15.83
C ILE A 5 -37.10 -4.29 16.80
N SER A 6 -36.93 -5.46 17.41
CA SER A 6 -35.82 -5.77 18.31
C SER A 6 -34.46 -5.74 17.60
N THR A 7 -34.35 -6.30 16.38
CA THR A 7 -33.11 -6.25 15.59
C THR A 7 -32.78 -4.84 15.09
N MET A 8 -33.77 -4.06 14.70
CA MET A 8 -33.57 -2.65 14.33
C MET A 8 -33.11 -1.81 15.51
N LEU A 9 -33.71 -1.99 16.69
CA LEU A 9 -33.32 -1.29 17.92
C LEU A 9 -31.90 -1.66 18.35
N PHE A 10 -31.53 -2.95 18.29
CA PHE A 10 -30.20 -3.44 18.60
C PHE A 10 -29.14 -2.85 17.66
N ASN A 11 -29.39 -2.81 16.34
CA ASN A 11 -28.48 -2.20 15.37
C ASN A 11 -28.39 -0.67 15.55
N LEU A 12 -29.46 0.00 15.94
CA LEU A 12 -29.45 1.42 16.26
C LEU A 12 -28.62 1.69 17.52
N ILE A 13 -28.77 0.89 18.56
CA ILE A 13 -27.97 0.99 19.80
C ILE A 13 -26.49 0.74 19.49
N LEU A 14 -26.15 -0.27 18.70
CA LEU A 14 -24.76 -0.53 18.29
C LEU A 14 -24.17 0.63 17.49
N SER A 15 -24.96 1.24 16.59
CA SER A 15 -24.51 2.40 15.84
C SER A 15 -24.33 3.65 16.72
N LEU A 16 -25.20 3.85 17.71
CA LEU A 16 -25.07 4.92 18.70
C LEU A 16 -23.86 4.73 19.61
N ILE A 17 -23.61 3.51 20.09
CA ILE A 17 -22.41 3.17 20.87
C ILE A 17 -21.14 3.37 20.02
N TYR A 18 -21.17 3.00 18.75
CA TYR A 18 -20.07 3.23 17.80
C TYR A 18 -19.82 4.73 17.58
N LEU A 19 -20.89 5.52 17.38
CA LEU A 19 -20.82 6.97 17.24
C LEU A 19 -20.35 7.66 18.53
N TYR A 20 -20.77 7.18 19.70
CA TYR A 20 -20.33 7.69 20.99
C TYR A 20 -18.83 7.43 21.19
N ASN A 21 -18.37 6.21 20.95
CA ASN A 21 -16.95 5.87 21.03
C ASN A 21 -16.10 6.64 19.99
N CYS A 22 -16.63 6.89 18.78
CA CYS A 22 -15.98 7.76 17.79
C CYS A 22 -15.93 9.21 18.27
N ARG A 23 -16.96 9.71 18.95
CA ARG A 23 -17.01 11.09 19.47
C ARG A 23 -15.97 11.30 20.57
N ASP A 24 -15.81 10.34 21.48
CA ASP A 24 -14.78 10.39 22.52
C ASP A 24 -13.36 10.31 21.96
N ILE A 25 -13.15 9.52 20.89
CA ILE A 25 -11.88 9.46 20.17
C ILE A 25 -11.60 10.80 19.49
N ILE A 26 -12.59 11.41 18.83
CA ILE A 26 -12.47 12.72 18.16
C ILE A 26 -12.28 13.84 19.19
N TYR A 27 -13.00 13.81 20.30
CA TYR A 27 -12.92 14.82 21.36
C TYR A 27 -11.58 14.77 22.09
N ASN A 28 -11.06 13.59 22.39
CA ASN A 28 -9.73 13.41 22.96
C ASN A 28 -8.61 13.79 21.98
N HIS A 29 -8.81 13.68 20.69
CA HIS A 29 -7.86 14.14 19.68
C HIS A 29 -7.72 15.67 19.64
N LYS A 30 -8.83 16.43 19.76
CA LYS A 30 -8.80 17.91 19.75
C LYS A 30 -8.07 18.52 20.95
N ASN A 31 -8.05 17.84 22.08
CA ASN A 31 -7.45 18.36 23.32
C ASN A 31 -5.95 18.01 23.50
N ASN A 32 -5.32 17.28 22.54
CA ASN A 32 -3.96 16.77 22.69
C ASN A 32 -3.03 17.13 21.52
N GLU A 33 -3.22 18.29 20.89
CA GLU A 33 -2.45 18.71 19.70
C GLU A 33 -0.93 18.85 19.99
N ASN A 34 -0.54 19.18 21.21
CA ASN A 34 0.87 19.38 21.61
C ASN A 34 1.68 18.09 21.87
N ASN A 35 1.09 16.91 21.66
CA ASN A 35 1.75 15.64 21.94
C ASN A 35 2.24 14.87 20.72
N LEU A 36 2.07 15.40 19.50
CA LEU A 36 2.54 14.80 18.26
C LEU A 36 4.04 15.12 18.05
N TYR A 37 4.83 14.10 17.77
CA TYR A 37 6.28 14.20 17.58
C TYR A 37 6.73 13.87 16.17
N PHE A 38 6.04 12.94 15.50
CA PHE A 38 6.42 12.51 14.15
C PHE A 38 5.25 11.87 13.42
N VAL A 39 5.20 12.06 12.11
CA VAL A 39 4.20 11.45 11.21
C VAL A 39 4.91 10.73 10.06
N PHE A 40 4.54 9.48 9.83
CA PHE A 40 4.86 8.76 8.61
C PHE A 40 3.58 8.44 7.86
N THR A 41 3.53 8.76 6.58
CA THR A 41 2.40 8.38 5.73
C THR A 41 2.87 7.74 4.43
N THR A 42 2.14 6.71 4.01
CA THR A 42 2.29 6.11 2.68
C THR A 42 0.93 5.82 2.08
N PHE A 43 0.80 6.02 0.77
CA PHE A 43 -0.49 5.90 0.09
C PHE A 43 -0.36 5.25 -1.28
N ARG A 44 -1.46 4.66 -1.74
CA ARG A 44 -1.66 4.25 -3.12
C ARG A 44 -2.12 5.46 -3.95
N HIS A 45 -1.64 5.59 -5.20
CA HIS A 45 -2.16 6.60 -6.13
C HIS A 45 -3.69 6.55 -6.25
N GLY A 46 -4.31 7.62 -6.67
CA GLY A 46 -5.74 7.75 -6.89
C GLY A 46 -6.29 6.88 -8.03
N ALA A 47 -7.60 6.96 -8.26
CA ALA A 47 -8.27 6.24 -9.33
C ALA A 47 -7.62 6.52 -10.70
N ARG A 48 -7.49 5.47 -11.50
CA ARG A 48 -6.79 5.48 -12.79
C ARG A 48 -7.51 4.65 -13.84
N ASN A 49 -7.23 4.95 -15.09
CA ASN A 49 -7.61 4.10 -16.20
C ASN A 49 -6.86 2.75 -16.15
N PRO A 50 -7.40 1.68 -16.78
CA PRO A 50 -6.69 0.41 -16.92
C PRO A 50 -5.30 0.55 -17.53
N LEU A 51 -4.41 -0.41 -17.23
CA LEU A 51 -3.01 -0.40 -17.67
C LEU A 51 -2.81 -0.93 -19.11
N ASN A 52 -3.87 -1.38 -19.75
CA ASN A 52 -3.81 -1.96 -21.09
C ASN A 52 -4.63 -1.14 -22.08
N ARG A 53 -4.10 -0.94 -23.31
CA ARG A 53 -4.78 -0.19 -24.40
C ARG A 53 -6.01 -0.92 -24.92
N VAL A 54 -5.93 -2.23 -24.99
CA VAL A 54 -7.06 -3.13 -25.21
C VAL A 54 -7.32 -3.70 -23.85
N ASP A 55 -8.32 -3.18 -23.19
CA ASP A 55 -8.74 -3.79 -21.94
C ASP A 55 -9.54 -5.06 -22.24
N PHE A 56 -9.91 -5.73 -21.20
CA PHE A 56 -10.69 -6.96 -21.32
C PHE A 56 -12.09 -6.71 -21.92
N PHE A 57 -12.55 -5.48 -21.94
CA PHE A 57 -13.90 -5.07 -22.36
C PHE A 57 -13.94 -4.35 -23.71
N GLY A 58 -12.81 -4.23 -24.40
CA GLY A 58 -12.71 -3.63 -25.72
C GLY A 58 -11.84 -2.39 -25.80
N ASN A 59 -11.78 -1.79 -27.01
CA ASN A 59 -11.01 -0.56 -27.21
C ASN A 59 -11.70 0.62 -26.54
N LEU A 60 -11.07 1.18 -25.54
CA LEU A 60 -11.52 2.40 -24.91
C LEU A 60 -10.60 3.57 -25.27
N ASN A 61 -11.21 4.69 -25.54
CA ASN A 61 -10.48 5.93 -25.89
C ASN A 61 -10.01 6.62 -24.61
N TYR A 62 -9.00 6.05 -23.92
CA TYR A 62 -8.40 6.62 -22.73
C TYR A 62 -6.88 6.54 -22.71
N SER A 63 -6.24 7.40 -21.95
CA SER A 63 -4.79 7.32 -21.68
C SER A 63 -4.50 6.20 -20.69
N VAL A 64 -3.76 5.19 -21.13
CA VAL A 64 -3.42 3.97 -20.38
C VAL A 64 -2.78 4.29 -19.03
N GLY A 65 -3.35 3.78 -17.96
CA GLY A 65 -2.86 3.92 -16.60
C GLY A 65 -2.78 5.36 -16.08
N ALA A 66 -3.39 6.30 -16.80
CA ALA A 66 -3.42 7.71 -16.38
C ALA A 66 -4.33 7.89 -15.16
N LEU A 67 -3.94 8.78 -14.26
CA LEU A 67 -4.78 9.21 -13.15
C LEU A 67 -6.03 9.90 -13.70
N THR A 68 -7.20 9.52 -13.21
CA THR A 68 -8.47 10.17 -13.58
C THR A 68 -8.61 11.50 -12.86
N GLU A 69 -9.53 12.38 -13.31
CA GLU A 69 -9.85 13.61 -12.58
C GLU A 69 -10.35 13.30 -11.16
N TYR A 70 -11.12 12.22 -11.03
CA TYR A 70 -11.53 11.77 -9.73
C TYR A 70 -10.35 11.33 -8.85
N GLY A 71 -9.38 10.61 -9.40
CA GLY A 71 -8.15 10.24 -8.68
C GLY A 71 -7.36 11.46 -8.18
N LYS A 72 -7.39 12.58 -8.89
CA LYS A 72 -6.83 13.86 -8.46
C LYS A 72 -7.61 14.44 -7.28
N ILE A 73 -8.95 14.42 -7.36
CA ILE A 73 -9.85 14.91 -6.30
C ILE A 73 -9.64 14.08 -5.02
N GLN A 74 -9.51 12.74 -5.12
CA GLN A 74 -9.25 11.88 -3.97
C GLN A 74 -8.02 12.36 -3.17
N HIS A 75 -6.92 12.66 -3.84
CA HIS A 75 -5.69 13.10 -3.16
C HIS A 75 -5.77 14.55 -2.68
N LEU A 76 -6.48 15.40 -3.39
CA LEU A 76 -6.74 16.77 -2.92
C LEU A 76 -7.51 16.77 -1.60
N GLU A 77 -8.53 15.92 -1.48
CA GLU A 77 -9.32 15.80 -0.25
C GLU A 77 -8.54 15.16 0.91
N ILE A 78 -7.67 14.18 0.64
CA ILE A 78 -6.74 13.65 1.66
C ILE A 78 -5.81 14.75 2.15
N GLY A 79 -5.26 15.55 1.24
CA GLY A 79 -4.41 16.68 1.59
C GLY A 79 -5.13 17.71 2.46
N LYS A 80 -6.40 18.05 2.15
CA LYS A 80 -7.21 18.94 3.00
C LYS A 80 -7.39 18.39 4.41
N LYS A 81 -7.66 17.08 4.55
CA LYS A 81 -7.75 16.41 5.85
C LYS A 81 -6.43 16.48 6.61
N TYR A 82 -5.29 16.31 5.92
CA TYR A 82 -3.97 16.47 6.54
C TYR A 82 -3.74 17.91 6.99
N ARG A 83 -4.19 18.91 6.20
CA ARG A 83 -4.16 20.30 6.61
C ARG A 83 -4.92 20.53 7.91
N GLU A 84 -6.15 20.01 8.02
CA GLU A 84 -6.96 20.12 9.23
C GLU A 84 -6.29 19.42 10.42
N ARG A 85 -5.71 18.23 10.19
CA ARG A 85 -5.15 17.38 11.26
C ARG A 85 -3.78 17.83 11.74
N TYR A 86 -2.96 18.44 10.87
CA TYR A 86 -1.55 18.74 11.15
C TYR A 86 -1.19 20.22 11.09
N SER A 87 -2.19 21.11 10.97
CA SER A 87 -1.94 22.57 10.86
C SER A 87 -1.15 23.16 12.00
N ASN A 88 -1.30 22.64 13.22
CA ASN A 88 -0.56 23.09 14.40
C ASN A 88 0.78 22.37 14.58
N PHE A 89 1.07 21.37 13.74
CA PHE A 89 2.30 20.58 13.83
C PHE A 89 3.27 20.87 12.69
N ILE A 90 2.78 21.00 11.47
CA ILE A 90 3.56 21.28 10.25
C ILE A 90 3.39 22.74 9.85
N ASN A 91 4.48 23.39 9.49
CA ASN A 91 4.45 24.75 8.97
C ASN A 91 3.72 24.77 7.59
N LEU A 92 2.54 25.38 7.56
CA LEU A 92 1.71 25.44 6.35
C LEU A 92 2.28 26.38 5.24
N SER A 93 3.34 27.13 5.52
CA SER A 93 4.10 27.84 4.50
C SER A 93 5.01 26.92 3.67
N PHE A 94 5.09 25.66 4.00
CA PHE A 94 5.95 24.61 3.44
C PHE A 94 7.42 24.82 3.76
N ASP A 95 7.90 24.08 4.74
CA ASP A 95 9.33 23.98 5.05
C ASP A 95 9.84 22.57 4.67
N LYS A 96 10.78 22.50 3.71
CA LYS A 96 11.41 21.26 3.26
C LYS A 96 12.25 20.56 4.34
N GLU A 97 12.59 21.25 5.43
CA GLU A 97 13.28 20.66 6.57
C GLU A 97 12.31 19.92 7.50
N GLU A 98 11.03 20.32 7.52
CA GLU A 98 9.99 19.66 8.33
C GLU A 98 9.33 18.47 7.64
N ILE A 99 9.29 18.44 6.30
CA ILE A 99 8.60 17.41 5.55
C ILE A 99 9.47 16.83 4.44
N TYR A 100 9.68 15.51 4.48
CA TYR A 100 10.32 14.74 3.42
C TYR A 100 9.28 14.05 2.55
N ILE A 101 9.28 14.36 1.26
CA ILE A 101 8.29 13.87 0.29
C ILE A 101 8.98 12.99 -0.73
N ARG A 102 8.43 11.80 -0.97
CA ARG A 102 8.96 10.83 -1.91
C ARG A 102 7.87 10.21 -2.76
N SER A 103 8.15 9.96 -4.03
CA SER A 103 7.21 9.33 -4.96
C SER A 103 7.93 8.35 -5.88
N SER A 104 7.24 7.28 -6.29
CA SER A 104 7.70 6.46 -7.41
C SER A 104 7.69 7.29 -8.71
N ASN A 105 8.63 6.98 -9.63
CA ASN A 105 8.69 7.64 -10.94
C ASN A 105 7.62 7.08 -11.90
N ILE A 106 6.35 7.20 -11.50
CA ILE A 106 5.19 6.86 -12.33
C ILE A 106 4.24 8.05 -12.29
N ARG A 107 3.88 8.58 -13.46
CA ARG A 107 3.14 9.84 -13.60
C ARG A 107 1.91 9.93 -12.69
N ARG A 108 1.08 8.87 -12.62
CA ARG A 108 -0.10 8.87 -11.74
C ARG A 108 0.23 9.04 -10.26
N THR A 109 1.34 8.46 -9.79
CA THR A 109 1.77 8.58 -8.39
C THR A 109 2.33 9.97 -8.11
N ILE A 110 3.13 10.51 -9.03
CA ILE A 110 3.66 11.88 -8.93
C ILE A 110 2.51 12.88 -8.84
N VAL A 111 1.53 12.79 -9.77
CA VAL A 111 0.38 13.70 -9.79
C VAL A 111 -0.50 13.51 -8.55
N SER A 112 -0.67 12.27 -8.05
CA SER A 112 -1.36 12.03 -6.77
C SER A 112 -0.65 12.74 -5.62
N THR A 113 0.67 12.64 -5.55
CA THR A 113 1.48 13.32 -4.52
C THR A 113 1.36 14.85 -4.64
N GLU A 114 1.42 15.39 -5.85
CA GLU A 114 1.25 16.84 -6.10
C GLU A 114 -0.12 17.33 -5.62
N LYS A 115 -1.19 16.57 -5.89
CA LYS A 115 -2.56 16.93 -5.47
C LYS A 115 -2.76 16.82 -3.95
N GLU A 116 -2.15 15.83 -3.32
CA GLU A 116 -2.19 15.71 -1.87
C GLU A 116 -1.45 16.88 -1.19
N LEU A 117 -0.30 17.28 -1.72
CA LEU A 117 0.41 18.47 -1.25
C LEU A 117 -0.36 19.77 -1.50
N GLU A 118 -1.02 19.88 -2.65
CA GLU A 118 -1.87 21.03 -2.97
C GLU A 118 -3.01 21.17 -1.95
N GLY A 119 -3.69 20.09 -1.60
CA GLY A 119 -4.69 20.08 -0.53
C GLY A 119 -4.12 20.41 0.83
N PHE A 120 -2.95 19.85 1.18
CA PHE A 120 -2.31 20.03 2.47
C PHE A 120 -1.85 21.49 2.68
N PHE A 121 -1.15 22.06 1.71
CA PHE A 121 -0.59 23.42 1.84
C PHE A 121 -1.49 24.52 1.26
N ASN A 122 -2.62 24.17 0.64
CA ASN A 122 -3.52 25.07 -0.07
C ASN A 122 -2.79 25.93 -1.13
N LYS A 123 -1.77 25.36 -1.75
CA LYS A 123 -0.99 25.95 -2.83
C LYS A 123 -0.23 24.87 -3.60
N THR A 124 0.15 25.18 -4.83
CA THR A 124 1.01 24.29 -5.63
C THR A 124 2.40 24.22 -5.03
N ILE A 125 2.85 23.02 -4.69
CA ILE A 125 4.23 22.74 -4.27
C ILE A 125 5.05 22.31 -5.48
N SER A 126 6.20 22.93 -5.70
CA SER A 126 7.08 22.58 -6.82
C SER A 126 7.47 21.11 -6.79
N ARG A 127 7.41 20.45 -7.95
CA ARG A 127 7.85 19.06 -8.13
C ARG A 127 9.31 18.83 -7.72
N SER A 128 10.17 19.84 -7.75
CA SER A 128 11.55 19.76 -7.27
C SER A 128 11.65 19.43 -5.78
N ASN A 129 10.60 19.65 -5.00
CA ASN A 129 10.52 19.26 -3.60
C ASN A 129 10.09 17.81 -3.38
N ILE A 130 9.73 17.09 -4.45
CA ILE A 130 9.36 15.67 -4.39
C ILE A 130 10.56 14.85 -4.86
N PHE A 131 11.08 14.00 -3.97
CA PHE A 131 12.14 13.06 -4.35
C PHE A 131 11.57 11.93 -5.20
N ILE A 132 11.77 12.00 -6.51
CA ILE A 132 11.25 11.02 -7.48
C ILE A 132 12.24 9.86 -7.61
N VAL A 133 11.78 8.64 -7.32
CA VAL A 133 12.59 7.43 -7.27
C VAL A 133 12.53 6.67 -8.59
N ASN A 134 13.65 6.53 -9.27
CA ASN A 134 13.75 5.68 -10.47
C ASN A 134 13.59 4.19 -10.11
N GLY A 135 12.96 3.45 -11.01
CA GLY A 135 12.73 2.00 -10.84
C GLY A 135 11.24 1.61 -10.80
N GLY A 136 10.37 2.48 -11.30
CA GLY A 136 8.94 2.20 -11.46
C GLY A 136 8.22 2.02 -10.11
N ALA A 137 7.33 1.03 -10.05
CA ALA A 137 6.56 0.72 -8.85
C ALA A 137 7.34 -0.07 -7.78
N ASN A 138 8.65 -0.27 -7.96
CA ASN A 138 9.45 -1.07 -7.05
C ASN A 138 9.60 -0.38 -5.69
N TYR A 139 8.92 -0.90 -4.68
CA TYR A 139 8.94 -0.40 -3.32
C TYR A 139 10.32 -0.48 -2.65
N MET A 140 11.24 -1.35 -3.10
CA MET A 140 12.63 -1.41 -2.60
C MET A 140 13.35 -0.10 -2.80
N ASN A 141 13.21 0.49 -3.98
CA ASN A 141 13.80 1.78 -4.27
C ASN A 141 13.03 2.89 -3.55
N LEU A 142 11.70 2.73 -3.44
CA LEU A 142 10.83 3.71 -2.83
C LEU A 142 11.19 4.00 -1.37
N PHE A 143 11.62 2.99 -0.62
CA PHE A 143 12.00 3.15 0.79
C PHE A 143 13.50 3.36 1.02
N ASN A 144 14.30 3.48 -0.04
CA ASN A 144 15.76 3.68 0.05
C ASN A 144 16.50 2.64 0.91
N LEU A 145 16.06 1.40 0.84
CA LEU A 145 16.66 0.31 1.60
C LEU A 145 17.95 -0.19 0.93
N ASN A 146 18.82 -0.85 1.70
CA ASN A 146 20.08 -1.38 1.18
C ASN A 146 19.84 -2.41 0.06
N LYS A 147 20.07 -2.00 -1.19
CA LYS A 147 19.79 -2.79 -2.39
C LYS A 147 20.55 -4.13 -2.41
N LYS A 148 21.81 -4.16 -1.93
CA LYS A 148 22.60 -5.39 -1.90
C LYS A 148 22.02 -6.40 -0.92
N GLU A 149 21.65 -5.95 0.27
CA GLU A 149 20.99 -6.78 1.29
C GLU A 149 19.65 -7.33 0.75
N LEU A 150 18.86 -6.49 0.13
CA LEU A 150 17.55 -6.86 -0.38
C LEU A 150 17.60 -7.87 -1.51
N ILE A 151 18.57 -7.77 -2.43
CA ILE A 151 18.78 -8.76 -3.49
C ILE A 151 19.15 -10.11 -2.89
N LYS A 152 20.01 -10.12 -1.87
CA LYS A 152 20.36 -11.36 -1.16
C LYS A 152 19.13 -11.99 -0.49
N MET A 153 18.33 -11.15 0.17
CA MET A 153 17.12 -11.62 0.85
C MET A 153 16.05 -12.09 -0.13
N LYS A 154 15.87 -11.42 -1.25
CA LYS A 154 14.98 -11.89 -2.32
C LYS A 154 15.35 -13.30 -2.78
N LYS A 155 16.63 -13.53 -3.10
CA LYS A 155 17.13 -14.86 -3.48
C LYS A 155 16.92 -15.90 -2.38
N TYR A 156 17.11 -15.52 -1.12
CA TYR A 156 16.87 -16.40 0.01
C TYR A 156 15.39 -16.83 0.08
N PHE A 157 14.44 -15.88 0.02
CA PHE A 157 13.02 -16.20 0.03
C PHE A 157 12.55 -16.96 -1.20
N GLU A 158 13.12 -16.69 -2.37
CA GLU A 158 12.84 -17.45 -3.61
C GLU A 158 13.35 -18.90 -3.53
N SER A 159 14.38 -19.17 -2.73
CA SER A 159 14.91 -20.52 -2.50
C SER A 159 14.15 -21.31 -1.43
N CYS A 160 13.23 -20.68 -0.70
CA CYS A 160 12.37 -21.38 0.23
C CYS A 160 11.48 -22.38 -0.51
N PRO A 161 11.22 -23.58 0.06
CA PRO A 161 10.21 -24.47 -0.50
C PRO A 161 8.92 -23.66 -0.64
N LYS A 162 8.52 -23.40 -1.88
CA LYS A 162 7.21 -22.78 -2.12
C LYS A 162 6.20 -23.72 -1.50
N ARG A 163 5.52 -23.31 -0.43
CA ARG A 163 4.25 -23.94 -0.12
C ARG A 163 3.48 -23.88 -1.43
N ASN A 164 2.97 -25.03 -1.88
CA ASN A 164 2.12 -25.13 -3.08
C ASN A 164 0.83 -24.35 -2.86
N LEU A 165 0.92 -23.03 -2.76
CA LEU A 165 -0.18 -22.08 -2.62
C LEU A 165 -0.56 -21.50 -3.97
N ALA A 166 0.11 -21.92 -5.05
CA ALA A 166 -0.36 -21.57 -6.38
C ALA A 166 -1.64 -22.35 -6.66
N LYS A 167 -2.77 -21.83 -6.18
CA LYS A 167 -4.07 -22.19 -6.74
C LYS A 167 -3.92 -22.07 -8.26
N ASN A 168 -4.46 -23.05 -8.97
CA ASN A 168 -4.51 -22.92 -10.43
C ASN A 168 -5.61 -21.91 -10.80
N TYR A 169 -5.24 -20.63 -10.75
CA TYR A 169 -6.18 -19.54 -11.02
C TYR A 169 -6.77 -19.58 -12.42
N ASN A 170 -6.04 -20.13 -13.41
CA ASN A 170 -6.63 -20.35 -14.74
C ASN A 170 -7.77 -21.35 -14.70
N ASN A 171 -7.61 -22.42 -13.94
CA ASN A 171 -8.67 -23.42 -13.81
C ASN A 171 -9.89 -22.84 -13.08
N ILE A 172 -9.68 -22.06 -12.02
CA ILE A 172 -10.75 -21.36 -11.30
C ILE A 172 -11.42 -20.35 -12.22
N TYR A 173 -10.65 -19.54 -12.96
CA TYR A 173 -11.17 -18.61 -13.94
C TYR A 173 -12.08 -19.31 -14.96
N ASN A 174 -11.58 -20.37 -15.60
CA ASN A 174 -12.34 -21.07 -16.64
C ASN A 174 -13.62 -21.75 -16.12
N LYS A 175 -13.60 -22.26 -14.89
CA LYS A 175 -14.74 -22.99 -14.30
C LYS A 175 -15.77 -22.07 -13.63
N GLU A 176 -15.31 -21.00 -12.97
CA GLU A 176 -16.16 -20.22 -12.09
C GLU A 176 -16.40 -18.78 -12.56
N ILE A 177 -15.42 -18.17 -13.23
CA ILE A 177 -15.49 -16.78 -13.65
C ILE A 177 -15.99 -16.64 -15.09
N PHE A 178 -15.35 -17.36 -16.02
CA PHE A 178 -15.66 -17.26 -17.43
C PHE A 178 -17.13 -17.58 -17.81
N PRO A 179 -17.81 -18.59 -17.24
CA PRO A 179 -19.24 -18.81 -17.51
C PRO A 179 -20.11 -17.60 -17.14
N ASN A 180 -19.80 -16.91 -16.04
CA ASN A 180 -20.53 -15.72 -15.60
C ASN A 180 -20.25 -14.48 -16.48
N LEU A 181 -19.07 -14.40 -17.09
CA LEU A 181 -18.75 -13.33 -18.05
C LEU A 181 -19.59 -13.43 -19.32
N LYS A 182 -19.94 -14.64 -19.77
CA LYS A 182 -20.85 -14.82 -20.92
C LYS A 182 -22.22 -14.18 -20.68
N HIS A 183 -22.72 -14.24 -19.46
CA HIS A 183 -23.98 -13.58 -19.08
C HIS A 183 -23.90 -12.05 -19.12
N CYS A 184 -22.68 -11.51 -19.06
CA CYS A 184 -22.41 -10.08 -19.20
C CYS A 184 -22.14 -9.67 -20.66
N HIS A 185 -22.31 -10.55 -21.64
CA HIS A 185 -21.89 -10.37 -23.03
C HIS A 185 -20.39 -10.03 -23.20
N LEU A 186 -19.57 -10.53 -22.29
CA LEU A 186 -18.13 -10.36 -22.26
C LEU A 186 -17.49 -11.71 -22.59
N MET A 187 -16.80 -11.82 -23.71
CA MET A 187 -16.25 -13.09 -24.19
C MET A 187 -14.78 -12.98 -24.54
N GLU A 188 -13.91 -13.55 -23.70
CA GLU A 188 -12.54 -13.90 -24.11
C GLU A 188 -12.04 -15.13 -23.36
N ASN A 189 -11.46 -16.08 -24.09
CA ASN A 189 -10.62 -17.12 -23.50
C ASN A 189 -9.28 -16.49 -23.07
N ILE A 190 -8.97 -16.58 -21.79
CA ILE A 190 -7.79 -15.94 -21.22
C ILE A 190 -6.66 -16.95 -21.03
N SER A 191 -5.48 -16.64 -21.57
CA SER A 191 -4.20 -17.25 -21.20
C SER A 191 -3.71 -16.73 -19.84
N ASP A 192 -2.67 -17.33 -19.26
CA ASP A 192 -2.04 -16.88 -17.99
C ASP A 192 -1.69 -15.39 -18.00
N SER A 193 -1.23 -14.85 -19.11
CA SER A 193 -0.97 -13.41 -19.28
C SER A 193 -2.26 -12.58 -19.31
N GLY A 194 -3.39 -13.19 -19.65
CA GLY A 194 -4.70 -12.55 -19.71
C GLY A 194 -5.31 -12.29 -18.34
N LEU A 195 -5.07 -13.17 -17.34
CA LEU A 195 -5.59 -12.98 -15.98
C LEU A 195 -5.19 -11.66 -15.36
N ASN A 196 -3.94 -11.24 -15.57
CA ASN A 196 -3.47 -9.97 -15.06
C ASN A 196 -4.18 -8.77 -15.72
N ARG A 197 -4.47 -8.85 -17.03
CA ARG A 197 -5.25 -7.82 -17.74
C ARG A 197 -6.70 -7.80 -17.28
N PHE A 198 -7.31 -8.97 -17.16
CA PHE A 198 -8.66 -9.12 -16.64
C PHE A 198 -8.79 -8.47 -15.27
N CYS A 199 -7.94 -8.87 -14.32
CA CYS A 199 -8.00 -8.32 -12.96
C CYS A 199 -7.67 -6.83 -12.90
N ASP A 200 -6.80 -6.32 -13.76
CA ASP A 200 -6.54 -4.89 -13.85
C ASP A 200 -7.77 -4.11 -14.31
N SER A 201 -8.47 -4.61 -15.32
CA SER A 201 -9.71 -4.01 -15.83
C SER A 201 -10.81 -4.09 -14.78
N ILE A 202 -11.04 -5.28 -14.19
CA ILE A 202 -12.06 -5.46 -13.14
C ILE A 202 -11.82 -4.51 -11.98
N VAL A 203 -10.62 -4.48 -11.40
CA VAL A 203 -10.32 -3.61 -10.25
C VAL A 203 -10.47 -2.14 -10.61
N SER A 204 -10.09 -1.72 -11.82
CA SER A 204 -10.24 -0.33 -12.24
C SER A 204 -11.72 0.07 -12.38
N TYR A 205 -12.54 -0.76 -13.02
CA TYR A 205 -13.96 -0.48 -13.23
C TYR A 205 -14.82 -0.70 -12.01
N TYR A 206 -14.43 -1.64 -11.13
CA TYR A 206 -15.16 -1.89 -9.88
C TYR A 206 -15.24 -0.63 -9.03
N PHE A 207 -14.12 0.08 -8.88
CA PHE A 207 -14.12 1.31 -8.11
C PHE A 207 -14.89 2.43 -8.80
N ASP A 208 -14.81 2.53 -10.11
CA ASP A 208 -15.62 3.46 -10.88
C ASP A 208 -17.12 3.17 -10.73
N TYR A 209 -17.49 1.89 -10.74
CA TYR A 209 -18.88 1.45 -10.59
C TYR A 209 -19.42 1.69 -9.18
N ILE A 210 -18.71 1.23 -8.15
CA ILE A 210 -19.19 1.24 -6.75
C ILE A 210 -19.12 2.65 -6.14
N TYR A 211 -18.04 3.39 -6.40
CA TYR A 211 -17.81 4.66 -5.72
C TYR A 211 -18.23 5.88 -6.51
N TYR A 212 -18.41 5.77 -7.83
CA TYR A 212 -18.68 6.92 -8.67
C TYR A 212 -19.97 6.85 -9.46
N ASN A 213 -20.72 5.77 -9.25
CA ASN A 213 -21.98 5.52 -9.94
C ASN A 213 -21.87 5.70 -11.47
N LYS A 214 -20.69 5.37 -12.03
CA LYS A 214 -20.47 5.39 -13.47
C LYS A 214 -21.14 4.20 -14.11
N THR A 215 -22.42 4.37 -14.42
CA THR A 215 -23.28 3.36 -15.06
C THR A 215 -22.85 3.00 -16.50
N ASN A 216 -21.99 3.81 -17.11
CA ASN A 216 -21.58 3.64 -18.52
C ASN A 216 -20.25 2.86 -18.68
N ASN A 217 -19.79 2.14 -17.67
CA ASN A 217 -18.63 1.27 -17.83
C ASN A 217 -19.05 -0.12 -18.30
N ALA A 218 -18.08 -0.92 -18.74
CA ALA A 218 -18.31 -2.27 -19.26
C ALA A 218 -18.98 -3.21 -18.24
N LEU A 219 -18.82 -2.96 -16.94
CA LEU A 219 -19.42 -3.75 -15.86
C LEU A 219 -20.91 -3.49 -15.67
N SER A 220 -21.47 -2.40 -16.21
CA SER A 220 -22.89 -2.08 -16.09
C SER A 220 -23.83 -3.14 -16.71
N ARG A 221 -23.28 -4.00 -17.56
CA ARG A 221 -24.00 -5.13 -18.18
C ARG A 221 -24.04 -6.38 -17.29
N CYS A 222 -23.31 -6.38 -16.19
CA CYS A 222 -23.24 -7.48 -15.24
C CYS A 222 -24.16 -7.24 -14.05
N SER A 223 -24.65 -8.32 -13.45
CA SER A 223 -25.30 -8.22 -12.14
C SER A 223 -24.28 -7.79 -11.07
N SER A 224 -24.73 -7.11 -10.02
CA SER A 224 -23.87 -6.73 -8.89
C SER A 224 -23.20 -7.95 -8.24
N GLU A 225 -23.88 -9.09 -8.20
CA GLU A 225 -23.34 -10.35 -7.68
C GLU A 225 -22.12 -10.81 -8.52
N ASN A 226 -22.25 -10.81 -9.85
CA ASN A 226 -21.14 -11.17 -10.73
C ASN A 226 -19.99 -10.20 -10.64
N ILE A 227 -20.26 -8.90 -10.54
CA ILE A 227 -19.22 -7.87 -10.37
C ILE A 227 -18.42 -8.11 -9.08
N ASN A 228 -19.10 -8.38 -7.96
CA ASN A 228 -18.45 -8.70 -6.69
C ASN A 228 -17.62 -9.98 -6.79
N LYS A 229 -18.17 -11.03 -7.39
CA LYS A 229 -17.47 -12.30 -7.61
C LYS A 229 -16.19 -12.11 -8.44
N PHE A 230 -16.23 -11.31 -9.49
CA PHE A 230 -15.06 -11.01 -10.32
C PHE A 230 -14.01 -10.19 -9.53
N TYR A 231 -14.46 -9.23 -8.74
CA TYR A 231 -13.59 -8.43 -7.90
C TYR A 231 -12.90 -9.28 -6.84
N ASP A 232 -13.64 -10.11 -6.10
CA ASP A 232 -13.11 -10.99 -5.06
C ASP A 232 -12.07 -11.97 -5.61
N PHE A 233 -12.36 -12.58 -6.78
CA PHE A 233 -11.38 -13.41 -7.49
C PHE A 233 -10.09 -12.64 -7.80
N CYS A 234 -10.21 -11.41 -8.31
CA CYS A 234 -9.06 -10.59 -8.66
C CYS A 234 -8.27 -10.12 -7.44
N VAL A 235 -8.94 -9.84 -6.35
CA VAL A 235 -8.30 -9.52 -5.06
C VAL A 235 -7.47 -10.71 -4.57
N GLU A 236 -8.04 -11.91 -4.57
CA GLU A 236 -7.34 -13.14 -4.16
C GLU A 236 -6.16 -13.45 -5.07
N TYR A 237 -6.33 -13.28 -6.38
CA TYR A 237 -5.26 -13.41 -7.36
C TYR A 237 -4.10 -12.45 -7.07
N TYR A 238 -4.39 -11.17 -6.83
CA TYR A 238 -3.37 -10.17 -6.52
C TYR A 238 -2.69 -10.41 -5.19
N ASP A 239 -3.42 -10.85 -4.18
CA ASP A 239 -2.88 -11.22 -2.89
C ASP A 239 -1.86 -12.35 -2.98
N THR A 240 -2.08 -13.28 -3.91
CA THR A 240 -1.16 -14.40 -4.12
C THR A 240 0.07 -14.01 -4.94
N PHE A 241 -0.07 -13.17 -5.97
CA PHE A 241 1.00 -12.93 -6.95
C PHE A 241 1.72 -11.59 -6.83
N ARG A 242 1.11 -10.53 -6.25
CA ARG A 242 1.66 -9.17 -6.28
C ARG A 242 2.37 -8.70 -5.02
N GLY A 243 3.10 -9.54 -4.34
CA GLY A 243 4.02 -9.04 -3.32
C GLY A 243 3.52 -9.12 -1.89
N PHE A 244 2.49 -9.87 -1.63
CA PHE A 244 2.11 -10.28 -0.28
C PHE A 244 3.02 -11.40 0.25
N SER A 245 4.22 -11.49 -0.32
CA SER A 245 5.23 -12.50 0.00
C SER A 245 5.92 -12.21 1.33
N GLU A 246 6.55 -13.23 1.88
CA GLU A 246 7.41 -13.10 3.07
C GLU A 246 8.57 -12.11 2.85
N TYR A 247 9.02 -11.98 1.61
CA TYR A 247 10.01 -10.99 1.23
C TYR A 247 9.49 -9.56 1.39
N GLY A 248 8.24 -9.28 0.97
CA GLY A 248 7.59 -8.00 1.20
C GLY A 248 7.50 -7.66 2.69
N ALA A 249 7.12 -8.63 3.52
CA ALA A 249 7.06 -8.44 4.97
C ALA A 249 8.43 -8.12 5.59
N TYR A 250 9.49 -8.80 5.14
CA TYR A 250 10.86 -8.48 5.58
C TYR A 250 11.27 -7.05 5.19
N MET A 251 10.86 -6.59 4.02
CA MET A 251 11.12 -5.23 3.57
C MET A 251 10.55 -4.19 4.53
N PHE A 252 9.31 -4.42 5.01
CA PHE A 252 8.68 -3.53 5.98
C PHE A 252 9.30 -3.64 7.37
N TYR A 253 9.79 -4.81 7.77
CA TYR A 253 10.62 -4.92 8.97
C TYR A 253 11.84 -3.98 8.89
N LYS A 254 12.55 -3.98 7.74
CA LYS A 254 13.69 -3.06 7.52
C LYS A 254 13.27 -1.61 7.46
N LEU A 255 12.14 -1.30 6.85
CA LEU A 255 11.60 0.05 6.82
C LEU A 255 11.35 0.59 8.23
N PHE A 256 10.75 -0.22 9.11
CA PHE A 256 10.52 0.20 10.49
C PHE A 256 11.81 0.49 11.25
N GLN A 257 12.90 -0.21 11.00
CA GLN A 257 14.20 0.11 11.58
C GLN A 257 14.66 1.53 11.18
N HIS A 258 14.38 1.96 9.94
CA HIS A 258 14.66 3.33 9.49
C HIS A 258 13.69 4.35 10.09
N ILE A 259 12.40 4.04 10.12
CA ILE A 259 11.38 4.93 10.71
C ILE A 259 11.68 5.17 12.18
N PHE A 260 12.08 4.16 12.94
CA PHE A 260 12.45 4.32 14.34
C PHE A 260 13.62 5.26 14.56
N LYS A 261 14.58 5.31 13.64
CA LYS A 261 15.66 6.28 13.72
C LYS A 261 15.12 7.70 13.63
N PHE A 262 14.26 7.99 12.65
CA PHE A 262 13.63 9.31 12.53
C PHE A 262 12.75 9.65 13.74
N MET A 263 12.01 8.68 14.26
CA MET A 263 11.23 8.87 15.49
C MET A 263 12.09 9.19 16.70
N HIS A 264 13.22 8.49 16.84
CA HIS A 264 14.18 8.76 17.91
C HIS A 264 14.80 10.17 17.78
N ASP A 265 15.21 10.56 16.57
CA ASP A 265 15.75 11.88 16.31
C ASP A 265 14.72 12.99 16.61
N ALA A 266 13.43 12.73 16.33
CA ALA A 266 12.34 13.63 16.67
C ALA A 266 12.08 13.72 18.19
N ILE A 267 12.17 12.59 18.92
CA ILE A 267 12.03 12.54 20.39
C ILE A 267 13.14 13.36 21.06
N GLU A 268 14.35 13.25 20.54
CA GLU A 268 15.54 13.93 21.09
C GLU A 268 15.74 15.36 20.57
N GLY A 269 14.85 15.85 19.71
CA GLY A 269 14.98 17.19 19.10
C GLY A 269 16.20 17.34 18.19
N LYS A 270 16.77 16.23 17.69
CA LYS A 270 17.96 16.22 16.82
C LYS A 270 17.66 16.55 15.37
N SER A 271 16.40 16.54 14.97
CA SER A 271 15.95 16.79 13.59
C SER A 271 14.75 17.71 13.57
N LYS A 272 14.70 18.60 12.58
CA LYS A 272 13.50 19.38 12.27
C LYS A 272 12.46 18.57 11.52
N LEU A 273 12.83 17.39 11.00
CA LEU A 273 11.94 16.55 10.22
C LEU A 273 10.79 16.01 11.09
N LYS A 274 9.59 16.44 10.78
CA LYS A 274 8.35 16.08 11.47
C LYS A 274 7.51 15.08 10.71
N MET A 275 7.60 15.08 9.37
CA MET A 275 6.75 14.25 8.53
C MET A 275 7.50 13.61 7.37
N ILE A 276 7.22 12.34 7.11
CA ILE A 276 7.62 11.62 5.89
C ILE A 276 6.36 11.22 5.14
N MET A 277 6.28 11.61 3.86
CA MET A 277 5.19 11.29 2.95
C MET A 277 5.70 10.47 1.77
N ILE A 278 5.13 9.29 1.52
CA ILE A 278 5.57 8.37 0.45
C ILE A 278 4.41 7.98 -0.45
N GLY A 279 4.42 8.50 -1.67
CA GLY A 279 3.48 8.12 -2.73
C GLY A 279 3.89 6.81 -3.41
N GLY A 280 2.98 5.85 -3.45
CA GLY A 280 3.23 4.52 -3.96
C GLY A 280 2.03 3.89 -4.68
N HIS A 281 1.93 2.58 -4.55
CA HIS A 281 1.01 1.72 -5.29
C HIS A 281 0.32 0.72 -4.34
N ASP A 282 -0.60 -0.08 -4.89
CA ASP A 282 -1.15 -1.25 -4.21
C ASP A 282 -0.06 -2.20 -3.70
N ILE A 283 0.99 -2.43 -4.52
CA ILE A 283 2.17 -3.21 -4.14
C ILE A 283 3.08 -2.52 -3.12
N THR A 284 2.77 -1.30 -2.69
CA THR A 284 3.41 -0.60 -1.57
C THR A 284 2.58 -0.75 -0.31
N VAL A 285 1.31 -0.37 -0.39
CA VAL A 285 0.38 -0.34 0.76
C VAL A 285 -0.05 -1.74 1.18
N GLY A 286 -0.36 -2.62 0.22
CA GLY A 286 -0.83 -3.98 0.49
C GLY A 286 0.18 -4.83 1.27
N PRO A 287 1.47 -4.94 0.85
CA PRO A 287 2.50 -5.62 1.62
C PRO A 287 2.72 -5.02 3.01
N PHE A 288 2.53 -3.70 3.17
CA PHE A 288 2.60 -3.07 4.48
C PHE A 288 1.47 -3.53 5.40
N MET A 289 0.23 -3.51 4.92
CA MET A 289 -0.92 -4.04 5.66
C MET A 289 -0.70 -5.52 6.04
N ASN A 290 -0.22 -6.32 5.09
CA ASN A 290 0.07 -7.73 5.31
C ASN A 290 1.21 -7.96 6.33
N PHE A 291 2.21 -7.10 6.36
CA PHE A 291 3.26 -7.14 7.38
C PHE A 291 2.69 -6.96 8.78
N LEU A 292 1.84 -5.95 8.99
CA LEU A 292 1.21 -5.68 10.28
C LEU A 292 0.25 -6.79 10.70
N ASP A 293 -0.48 -7.40 9.75
CA ASP A 293 -1.33 -8.57 9.99
C ASP A 293 -0.51 -9.79 10.43
N ARG A 294 0.62 -10.06 9.77
CA ARG A 294 1.54 -11.16 10.14
C ARG A 294 2.18 -10.97 11.51
N LEU A 295 2.35 -9.75 11.96
CA LEU A 295 2.76 -9.42 13.32
C LEU A 295 1.60 -9.51 14.31
N LYS A 296 0.39 -9.82 13.86
CA LYS A 296 -0.86 -9.84 14.66
C LYS A 296 -1.12 -8.50 15.36
N LEU A 297 -0.73 -7.41 14.73
CA LEU A 297 -0.93 -6.05 15.24
C LEU A 297 -2.23 -5.45 14.73
N ILE A 298 -2.48 -5.59 13.43
CA ILE A 298 -3.67 -5.07 12.75
C ILE A 298 -4.14 -6.13 11.77
N HIS A 299 -5.39 -6.56 11.90
CA HIS A 299 -5.96 -7.52 10.97
C HIS A 299 -6.26 -6.86 9.61
N ARG A 300 -5.77 -7.50 8.55
CA ARG A 300 -6.04 -7.06 7.18
C ARG A 300 -7.37 -7.63 6.71
N THR A 301 -8.29 -6.77 6.33
CA THR A 301 -9.65 -7.16 5.94
C THR A 301 -9.93 -7.06 4.45
N HIS A 302 -9.12 -6.30 3.69
CA HIS A 302 -9.42 -6.00 2.28
C HIS A 302 -8.18 -5.58 1.49
N TYR A 303 -8.32 -5.59 0.17
CA TYR A 303 -7.33 -5.04 -0.76
C TYR A 303 -7.31 -3.50 -0.67
N PRO A 304 -6.13 -2.84 -0.69
CA PRO A 304 -6.05 -1.39 -0.59
C PRO A 304 -6.69 -0.72 -1.82
N HIS A 305 -7.73 0.08 -1.59
CA HIS A 305 -8.42 0.85 -2.61
C HIS A 305 -7.52 1.92 -3.24
N TYR A 306 -7.99 2.58 -4.31
CA TYR A 306 -7.37 3.80 -4.80
C TYR A 306 -7.35 4.86 -3.70
N ALA A 307 -6.28 5.64 -3.66
CA ALA A 307 -6.03 6.64 -2.64
C ALA A 307 -6.02 6.10 -1.19
N TYR A 308 -5.89 4.77 -1.01
CA TYR A 308 -5.73 4.17 0.31
C TYR A 308 -4.47 4.69 0.97
N ASN A 309 -4.59 5.18 2.19
CA ASN A 309 -3.46 5.68 2.95
C ASN A 309 -3.28 4.94 4.28
N ILE A 310 -2.03 4.88 4.71
CA ILE A 310 -1.61 4.43 6.04
C ILE A 310 -0.85 5.58 6.68
N VAL A 311 -1.30 5.98 7.85
CA VAL A 311 -0.63 6.99 8.65
C VAL A 311 -0.15 6.36 9.94
N ILE A 312 1.08 6.69 10.35
CA ILE A 312 1.66 6.33 11.65
C ILE A 312 2.01 7.64 12.35
N GLU A 313 1.42 7.84 13.51
CA GLU A 313 1.71 8.98 14.38
C GLU A 313 2.50 8.52 15.59
N LEU A 314 3.55 9.23 15.91
CA LEU A 314 4.26 9.13 17.17
C LEU A 314 3.75 10.21 18.11
N ARG A 315 3.09 9.81 19.17
CA ARG A 315 2.51 10.71 20.17
C ARG A 315 3.08 10.44 21.55
N LYS A 316 3.14 11.47 22.38
CA LYS A 316 3.52 11.36 23.78
C LYS A 316 2.29 11.52 24.67
N TYR A 317 2.03 10.52 25.52
CA TYR A 317 1.00 10.59 26.55
C TYR A 317 1.67 10.37 27.90
N LYS A 318 1.60 11.36 28.77
CA LYS A 318 2.33 11.38 30.04
C LYS A 318 3.83 11.17 29.82
N SER A 319 4.42 10.10 30.36
CA SER A 319 5.84 9.76 30.21
C SER A 319 6.13 8.88 28.99
N ASP A 320 5.13 8.27 28.36
CA ASP A 320 5.33 7.24 27.34
C ASP A 320 5.02 7.73 25.93
N PHE A 321 5.77 7.19 24.97
CA PHE A 321 5.53 7.39 23.56
C PHE A 321 4.67 6.25 23.00
N TYR A 322 3.68 6.60 22.18
CA TYR A 322 2.72 5.70 21.56
C TYR A 322 2.83 5.79 20.04
N LEU A 323 2.58 4.66 19.37
CA LEU A 323 2.36 4.58 17.95
C LEU A 323 0.89 4.37 17.68
N GLU A 324 0.32 5.27 16.89
CA GLU A 324 -1.05 5.20 16.40
C GLU A 324 -1.03 4.96 14.90
N PHE A 325 -1.71 3.90 14.46
CA PHE A 325 -1.81 3.54 13.06
C PHE A 325 -3.22 3.80 12.56
N TYR A 326 -3.31 4.54 11.49
CA TYR A 326 -4.57 4.85 10.84
C TYR A 326 -4.60 4.28 9.42
N TYR A 327 -5.71 3.65 9.07
CA TYR A 327 -6.03 3.22 7.73
C TYR A 327 -7.20 4.06 7.22
N ASN A 328 -7.00 4.90 6.21
CA ASN A 328 -8.01 5.84 5.71
C ASN A 328 -8.72 6.60 6.85
N ASP A 329 -7.95 7.25 7.73
CA ASP A 329 -8.41 8.01 8.90
C ASP A 329 -8.98 7.19 10.07
N PHE A 330 -9.18 5.87 9.93
CA PHE A 330 -9.64 5.01 11.01
C PHE A 330 -8.48 4.50 11.85
N LEU A 331 -8.50 4.78 13.14
CA LEU A 331 -7.52 4.24 14.09
C LEU A 331 -7.64 2.70 14.15
N LYS A 332 -6.54 2.00 13.87
CA LYS A 332 -6.46 0.53 13.85
C LYS A 332 -5.57 -0.04 14.95
N TYR A 333 -4.62 0.74 15.43
CA TYR A 333 -3.68 0.30 16.45
C TYR A 333 -3.22 1.49 17.30
N ASN A 334 -3.15 1.29 18.61
CA ASN A 334 -2.60 2.27 19.56
C ASN A 334 -1.92 1.50 20.70
N LYS A 335 -0.60 1.52 20.75
CA LYS A 335 0.23 0.92 21.81
C LYS A 335 1.53 1.71 21.97
N THR A 336 2.18 1.51 23.11
CA THR A 336 3.48 2.16 23.37
C THR A 336 4.51 1.78 22.32
N LEU A 337 5.39 2.72 21.96
CA LEU A 337 6.52 2.51 21.07
C LEU A 337 7.37 1.31 21.54
N LYS A 338 7.60 1.21 22.86
CA LYS A 338 8.31 0.09 23.50
C LYS A 338 7.67 -1.26 23.18
N LYS A 339 6.33 -1.35 23.31
CA LYS A 339 5.59 -2.59 23.00
C LYS A 339 5.68 -2.96 21.54
N PHE A 340 5.50 -1.99 20.63
CA PHE A 340 5.61 -2.22 19.19
C PHE A 340 7.02 -2.70 18.81
N LYS A 341 8.06 -2.03 19.33
CA LYS A 341 9.45 -2.43 19.10
C LYS A 341 9.72 -3.85 19.60
N SER A 342 9.24 -4.22 20.79
CA SER A 342 9.34 -5.59 21.32
C SER A 342 8.71 -6.62 20.38
N VAL A 343 7.55 -6.33 19.78
CA VAL A 343 6.91 -7.23 18.81
C VAL A 343 7.78 -7.39 17.56
N LEU A 344 8.38 -6.32 17.06
CA LEU A 344 9.30 -6.39 15.91
C LEU A 344 10.55 -7.20 16.22
N ASP A 345 11.20 -6.94 17.35
CA ASP A 345 12.45 -7.59 17.74
C ASP A 345 12.25 -9.10 17.99
N ASN A 346 11.08 -9.50 18.49
CA ASN A 346 10.70 -10.89 18.69
C ASN A 346 10.05 -11.54 17.46
N SER A 347 9.89 -10.80 16.35
CA SER A 347 9.32 -11.36 15.13
C SER A 347 10.30 -12.30 14.41
N LYS A 348 9.75 -13.22 13.61
CA LYS A 348 10.54 -14.09 12.74
C LYS A 348 11.43 -13.33 11.74
N TYR A 349 11.15 -12.04 11.52
CA TYR A 349 11.93 -11.20 10.60
C TYR A 349 13.20 -10.61 11.23
N SER A 350 13.30 -10.58 12.54
CA SER A 350 14.52 -10.16 13.26
C SER A 350 15.65 -11.20 13.15
N ASN A 351 15.28 -12.48 13.01
CA ASN A 351 16.25 -13.58 12.88
C ASN A 351 15.86 -14.53 11.74
N LEU A 352 16.37 -14.26 10.54
CA LEU A 352 16.09 -15.05 9.34
C LEU A 352 16.99 -16.27 9.15
N TYR A 353 17.88 -16.54 10.08
CA TYR A 353 18.92 -17.56 9.91
C TYR A 353 18.39 -18.94 9.51
N ASN A 354 17.21 -19.32 10.00
CA ASN A 354 16.57 -20.61 9.74
C ASN A 354 15.14 -20.49 9.18
N TYR A 355 14.77 -19.34 8.64
CA TYR A 355 13.40 -19.04 8.23
C TYR A 355 12.79 -20.09 7.29
N CYS A 356 13.58 -20.59 6.34
CA CYS A 356 13.16 -21.60 5.35
C CYS A 356 13.57 -23.03 5.71
N GLY A 357 13.97 -23.30 6.95
CA GLY A 357 14.55 -24.59 7.33
C GLY A 357 15.94 -24.86 6.72
N LYS A 358 16.55 -23.85 6.08
CA LYS A 358 17.89 -23.91 5.50
C LYS A 358 18.73 -22.74 6.01
N PRO A 359 19.96 -23.01 6.52
CA PRO A 359 20.82 -21.93 6.98
C PRO A 359 21.13 -20.93 5.88
N LEU A 360 20.97 -19.63 6.16
CA LEU A 360 21.27 -18.55 5.23
C LEU A 360 22.70 -18.67 4.67
N LYS A 361 23.69 -19.06 5.49
CA LYS A 361 25.08 -19.28 5.08
C LYS A 361 25.24 -20.36 4.00
N LYS A 362 24.42 -21.43 4.04
CA LYS A 362 24.52 -22.55 3.07
C LYS A 362 23.99 -22.14 1.70
N ILE A 363 22.97 -21.28 1.67
CA ILE A 363 22.39 -20.74 0.44
C ILE A 363 23.33 -19.69 -0.17
N MET A 364 23.98 -18.87 0.67
CA MET A 364 24.95 -17.88 0.21
C MET A 364 26.22 -18.51 -0.38
N LYS A 365 26.71 -19.67 0.13
CA LYS A 365 27.83 -20.38 -0.46
C LYS A 365 27.50 -20.93 -1.85
N LYS A 366 26.29 -21.45 -2.06
CA LYS A 366 25.88 -21.97 -3.38
C LYS A 366 25.76 -20.87 -4.45
N ASN A 367 25.53 -19.63 -4.02
CA ASN A 367 25.40 -18.46 -4.91
C ASN A 367 26.71 -17.67 -5.09
N GLN A 368 27.82 -18.02 -4.43
CA GLN A 368 29.13 -17.40 -4.68
C GLN A 368 29.69 -17.75 -6.07
N VAL A 369 29.27 -18.87 -6.65
CA VAL A 369 29.59 -19.24 -8.05
C VAL A 369 28.97 -18.23 -9.04
N THR A 370 27.80 -17.68 -8.73
CA THR A 370 27.11 -16.68 -9.58
C THR A 370 27.70 -15.26 -9.51
N LEU A 371 28.53 -14.93 -8.53
CA LEU A 371 29.20 -13.62 -8.49
C LEU A 371 30.25 -13.49 -9.63
N LEU A 372 30.97 -14.59 -9.91
CA LEU A 372 31.89 -14.66 -11.04
C LEU A 372 31.17 -14.59 -12.40
N GLU A 373 29.96 -15.17 -12.51
CA GLU A 373 29.13 -15.05 -13.70
C GLU A 373 28.58 -13.62 -13.89
N ILE A 374 28.15 -12.96 -12.83
CA ILE A 374 27.71 -11.56 -12.89
C ILE A 374 28.86 -10.63 -13.27
N ILE A 375 30.06 -10.89 -12.78
CA ILE A 375 31.28 -10.15 -13.16
C ILE A 375 31.61 -10.43 -14.64
N ARG A 376 31.53 -11.66 -15.13
CA ARG A 376 31.70 -12.01 -16.53
C ARG A 376 30.68 -11.32 -17.45
N ILE A 377 29.40 -11.30 -17.06
CA ILE A 377 28.34 -10.63 -17.82
C ILE A 377 28.58 -9.10 -17.89
N LYS A 378 29.02 -8.49 -16.79
CA LYS A 378 29.36 -7.06 -16.80
C LYS A 378 30.59 -6.74 -17.64
N ILE A 379 31.61 -7.58 -17.58
CA ILE A 379 32.84 -7.42 -18.41
C ILE A 379 32.48 -7.54 -19.90
N ASN A 380 31.62 -8.49 -20.27
CA ASN A 380 31.15 -8.65 -21.64
C ASN A 380 30.26 -7.50 -22.14
N GLN A 381 29.46 -6.88 -21.24
CA GLN A 381 28.67 -5.69 -21.55
C GLN A 381 29.52 -4.43 -21.71
N ILE A 382 30.65 -4.35 -20.99
CA ILE A 382 31.63 -3.27 -21.14
C ILE A 382 32.43 -3.43 -22.43
N LYS A 383 32.84 -4.65 -22.78
CA LYS A 383 33.54 -4.93 -24.07
C LYS A 383 32.67 -4.58 -25.27
N LYS A 384 31.37 -4.93 -25.27
CA LYS A 384 30.41 -4.55 -26.32
C LYS A 384 30.10 -3.05 -26.44
N LYS A 385 30.53 -2.24 -25.51
CA LYS A 385 30.37 -0.77 -25.56
C LYS A 385 31.67 -0.05 -25.98
N ILE A 386 32.76 -0.79 -26.11
CA ILE A 386 34.07 -0.28 -26.53
C ILE A 386 34.38 -0.70 -27.99
N GLU A 387 33.69 -1.73 -28.48
CA GLU A 387 33.58 -2.06 -29.91
C GLU A 387 32.41 -1.29 -30.56
#